data_9d1af99f8aa7341aff8194ac624d76f1
#
_entry.id   9d1af99f8aa7341aff8194ac624d76f1
#
_cell.length_a   1.000
_cell.length_b   1.000
_cell.length_c   1.000
_cell.angle_alpha   90.00
_cell.angle_beta   90.00
_cell.angle_gamma   90.00
#
_symmetry.space_group_name_H-M   'P 1'
#
loop_
_entity.id
_entity.type
_entity.pdbx_description
1 polymer ?
#
loop_
_entity_poly.entity_id
_entity_poly.type
_entity_poly.pdbx_seq_one_letter_code
_entity_poly.pdbx_strand_id
1 'polypeptide(L)'
;MRLQDKLVPYLEYCTYRKELDQKTVKAYRIDLNQYFAFVACEEPDKEKIEEYITELHKKYKQKTVKRKIASVKAYYGYLEENELIKESPFRKIKVKFKENLILPRIIPREEIEHLLNHMYGCLQQASETVYKYCLRDVAVIELFFATGARVYEISNIRAENVNLNTGLIQLMGKGAKERYIQIGSTSVLDILRKYYAENRAAIKKSGYFFVNGRGNRYTEQSIRLMLKKYTAQARIERNITPHGRVIIRTS
;
A
#
# COMPACT_ATOMS: atom_id res chain seq x y z
N MET A 1 -37.48 -6.27 2.34
CA MET A 1 -36.42 -5.60 1.51
C MET A 1 -35.15 -6.45 1.66
N ARG A 2 -34.61 -6.93 0.55
CA ARG A 2 -33.35 -7.69 0.65
C ARG A 2 -32.21 -6.72 0.93
N LEU A 3 -31.44 -6.96 1.99
CA LEU A 3 -30.26 -6.14 2.33
C LEU A 3 -29.28 -6.01 1.15
N GLN A 4 -29.15 -7.06 0.35
CA GLN A 4 -28.26 -7.10 -0.82
C GLN A 4 -28.63 -6.05 -1.89
N ASP A 5 -29.92 -5.69 -2.01
CA ASP A 5 -30.40 -4.73 -3.03
C ASP A 5 -29.87 -3.30 -2.76
N LYS A 6 -29.43 -3.01 -1.55
CA LYS A 6 -28.85 -1.71 -1.16
C LYS A 6 -27.32 -1.66 -1.29
N LEU A 7 -26.69 -2.72 -1.76
CA LEU A 7 -25.22 -2.76 -1.91
C LEU A 7 -24.72 -1.72 -2.91
N VAL A 8 -25.36 -1.61 -4.07
CA VAL A 8 -24.92 -0.66 -5.12
C VAL A 8 -25.06 0.79 -4.64
N PRO A 9 -26.24 1.24 -4.13
CA PRO A 9 -26.36 2.58 -3.55
C PRO A 9 -25.35 2.87 -2.43
N TYR A 10 -25.05 1.88 -1.58
CA TYR A 10 -24.02 2.03 -0.54
C TYR A 10 -22.62 2.25 -1.10
N LEU A 11 -22.23 1.49 -2.13
CA LEU A 11 -20.91 1.65 -2.76
C LEU A 11 -20.77 2.98 -3.50
N GLU A 12 -21.85 3.49 -4.09
CA GLU A 12 -21.92 4.83 -4.66
C GLU A 12 -21.78 5.91 -3.57
N TYR A 13 -22.48 5.76 -2.45
CA TYR A 13 -22.33 6.62 -1.28
C TYR A 13 -20.88 6.62 -0.75
N CYS A 14 -20.26 5.45 -0.65
CA CYS A 14 -18.85 5.33 -0.26
C CYS A 14 -17.90 6.03 -1.24
N THR A 15 -18.20 5.97 -2.53
CA THR A 15 -17.37 6.55 -3.59
C THR A 15 -17.52 8.07 -3.65
N TYR A 16 -18.75 8.57 -3.71
CA TYR A 16 -19.04 9.96 -4.07
C TYR A 16 -19.32 10.89 -2.90
N ARG A 17 -19.79 10.34 -1.75
CA ARG A 17 -20.05 11.14 -0.56
C ARG A 17 -19.01 10.98 0.54
N LYS A 18 -18.50 9.74 0.74
CA LYS A 18 -17.41 9.49 1.69
C LYS A 18 -16.02 9.59 1.04
N GLU A 19 -15.96 9.77 -0.25
CA GLU A 19 -14.72 9.90 -1.05
C GLU A 19 -13.68 8.83 -0.72
N LEU A 20 -14.14 7.59 -0.47
CA LEU A 20 -13.26 6.48 -0.15
C LEU A 20 -12.45 6.05 -1.38
N ASP A 21 -11.20 5.69 -1.14
CA ASP A 21 -10.35 5.21 -2.21
C ASP A 21 -10.91 3.91 -2.84
N GLN A 22 -10.71 3.76 -4.14
CA GLN A 22 -11.25 2.64 -4.93
C GLN A 22 -10.86 1.26 -4.38
N LYS A 23 -9.67 1.14 -3.75
CA LYS A 23 -9.25 -0.13 -3.13
C LYS A 23 -10.12 -0.46 -1.91
N THR A 24 -10.51 0.56 -1.14
CA THR A 24 -11.42 0.41 0.00
C THR A 24 -12.82 0.03 -0.45
N VAL A 25 -13.36 0.71 -1.47
CA VAL A 25 -14.69 0.40 -2.04
C VAL A 25 -14.71 -1.02 -2.63
N LYS A 26 -13.64 -1.43 -3.34
CA LYS A 26 -13.49 -2.80 -3.84
C LYS A 26 -13.45 -3.84 -2.71
N ALA A 27 -12.74 -3.54 -1.62
CA ALA A 27 -12.70 -4.43 -0.45
C ALA A 27 -14.09 -4.56 0.21
N TYR A 28 -14.82 -3.45 0.36
CA TYR A 28 -16.19 -3.45 0.88
C TYR A 28 -17.11 -4.30 0.02
N ARG A 29 -17.06 -4.15 -1.30
CA ARG A 29 -17.85 -4.98 -2.25
C ARG A 29 -17.59 -6.47 -2.05
N ILE A 30 -16.33 -6.88 -1.97
CA ILE A 30 -15.95 -8.28 -1.78
C ILE A 30 -16.43 -8.81 -0.43
N ASP A 31 -16.21 -8.03 0.63
CA ASP A 31 -16.57 -8.45 1.99
C ASP A 31 -18.08 -8.57 2.17
N LEU A 32 -18.85 -7.61 1.64
CA LEU A 32 -20.31 -7.61 1.72
C LEU A 32 -20.93 -8.71 0.87
N ASN A 33 -20.43 -8.98 -0.34
CA ASN A 33 -20.90 -10.10 -1.13
C ASN A 33 -20.67 -11.44 -0.41
N GLN A 34 -19.53 -11.61 0.26
CA GLN A 34 -19.26 -12.82 1.06
C GLN A 34 -20.20 -12.93 2.28
N TYR A 35 -20.49 -11.78 2.91
CA TYR A 35 -21.43 -11.72 4.01
C TYR A 35 -22.85 -12.13 3.55
N PHE A 36 -23.36 -11.55 2.48
CA PHE A 36 -24.70 -11.87 1.95
C PHE A 36 -24.80 -13.33 1.51
N ALA A 37 -23.76 -13.88 0.91
CA ALA A 37 -23.72 -15.30 0.55
C ALA A 37 -23.77 -16.23 1.76
N PHE A 38 -23.23 -15.79 2.90
CA PHE A 38 -23.26 -16.56 4.15
C PHE A 38 -24.63 -16.50 4.84
N VAL A 39 -25.18 -15.27 5.02
CA VAL A 39 -26.41 -15.10 5.77
C VAL A 39 -27.63 -15.61 5.00
N ALA A 40 -27.64 -15.53 3.67
CA ALA A 40 -28.65 -16.05 2.73
C ALA A 40 -30.13 -15.77 3.14
N CYS A 41 -30.36 -14.73 3.96
CA CYS A 41 -31.69 -14.34 4.46
C CYS A 41 -31.89 -12.82 4.32
N GLU A 42 -33.14 -12.37 4.42
CA GLU A 42 -33.48 -10.96 4.23
C GLU A 42 -33.06 -10.10 5.42
N GLU A 43 -33.26 -10.58 6.64
CA GLU A 43 -32.92 -9.89 7.89
C GLU A 43 -32.22 -10.87 8.84
N PRO A 44 -30.87 -10.94 8.84
CA PRO A 44 -30.17 -11.78 9.76
C PRO A 44 -30.29 -11.27 11.19
N ASP A 45 -30.67 -12.15 12.09
CA ASP A 45 -30.70 -11.90 13.52
C ASP A 45 -29.27 -11.85 14.12
N LYS A 46 -29.22 -11.59 15.43
CA LYS A 46 -27.95 -11.52 16.15
C LYS A 46 -27.19 -12.85 16.08
N GLU A 47 -27.89 -13.98 16.20
CA GLU A 47 -27.29 -15.30 16.21
C GLU A 47 -26.61 -15.60 14.88
N LYS A 48 -27.27 -15.30 13.77
CA LYS A 48 -26.71 -15.49 12.43
C LYS A 48 -25.45 -14.66 12.17
N ILE A 49 -25.43 -13.44 12.71
CA ILE A 49 -24.25 -12.57 12.62
C ILE A 49 -23.10 -13.11 13.49
N GLU A 50 -23.40 -13.62 14.69
CA GLU A 50 -22.38 -14.25 15.56
C GLU A 50 -21.83 -15.54 14.95
N GLU A 51 -22.66 -16.34 14.27
CA GLU A 51 -22.21 -17.47 13.45
C GLU A 51 -21.23 -17.03 12.35
N TYR A 52 -21.58 -15.97 11.61
CA TYR A 52 -20.70 -15.42 10.57
C TYR A 52 -19.35 -14.98 11.16
N ILE A 53 -19.35 -14.27 12.27
CA ILE A 53 -18.13 -13.84 12.97
C ILE A 53 -17.29 -15.05 13.37
N THR A 54 -17.93 -16.10 13.89
CA THR A 54 -17.26 -17.36 14.26
C THR A 54 -16.61 -18.03 13.06
N GLU A 55 -17.32 -18.11 11.93
CA GLU A 55 -16.77 -18.65 10.68
C GLU A 55 -15.61 -17.81 10.12
N LEU A 56 -15.65 -16.49 10.27
CA LEU A 56 -14.53 -15.63 9.90
C LEU A 56 -13.29 -15.96 10.74
N HIS A 57 -13.44 -16.19 12.05
CA HIS A 57 -12.31 -16.54 12.94
C HIS A 57 -11.70 -17.90 12.61
N LYS A 58 -12.52 -18.87 12.16
CA LYS A 58 -12.02 -20.19 11.71
C LYS A 58 -11.20 -20.09 10.41
N LYS A 59 -11.61 -19.22 9.48
CA LYS A 59 -11.07 -19.17 8.12
C LYS A 59 -9.94 -18.15 7.91
N TYR A 60 -9.91 -17.07 8.69
CA TYR A 60 -9.04 -15.93 8.41
C TYR A 60 -8.20 -15.49 9.61
N LYS A 61 -7.05 -14.89 9.31
CA LYS A 61 -6.22 -14.23 10.32
C LYS A 61 -6.95 -13.02 10.91
N GLN A 62 -6.73 -12.71 12.18
CA GLN A 62 -7.37 -11.65 12.95
C GLN A 62 -7.49 -10.30 12.22
N LYS A 63 -6.43 -9.86 11.51
CA LYS A 63 -6.46 -8.61 10.74
C LYS A 63 -7.52 -8.63 9.63
N THR A 64 -7.69 -9.76 8.95
CA THR A 64 -8.71 -9.95 7.91
C THR A 64 -10.11 -9.99 8.53
N VAL A 65 -10.27 -10.67 9.67
CA VAL A 65 -11.54 -10.71 10.41
C VAL A 65 -11.96 -9.30 10.83
N LYS A 66 -11.05 -8.53 11.45
CA LYS A 66 -11.31 -7.12 11.82
C LYS A 66 -11.81 -6.30 10.62
N ARG A 67 -11.15 -6.41 9.46
CA ARG A 67 -11.53 -5.68 8.25
C ARG A 67 -12.92 -6.07 7.75
N LYS A 68 -13.21 -7.38 7.66
CA LYS A 68 -14.50 -7.90 7.19
C LYS A 68 -15.65 -7.47 8.09
N ILE A 69 -15.48 -7.57 9.40
CA ILE A 69 -16.48 -7.11 10.38
C ILE A 69 -16.68 -5.59 10.26
N ALA A 70 -15.60 -4.81 10.09
CA ALA A 70 -15.71 -3.37 9.92
C ALA A 70 -16.48 -2.99 8.65
N SER A 71 -16.29 -3.74 7.54
CA SER A 71 -17.04 -3.53 6.29
C SER A 71 -18.55 -3.76 6.49
N VAL A 72 -18.92 -4.84 7.17
CA VAL A 72 -20.34 -5.16 7.45
C VAL A 72 -20.93 -4.15 8.43
N LYS A 73 -20.20 -3.79 9.49
CA LYS A 73 -20.63 -2.74 10.45
C LYS A 73 -20.89 -1.41 9.75
N ALA A 74 -20.00 -0.98 8.87
CA ALA A 74 -20.14 0.27 8.14
C ALA A 74 -21.37 0.24 7.20
N TYR A 75 -21.69 -0.91 6.62
CA TYR A 75 -22.88 -1.09 5.81
C TYR A 75 -24.16 -0.98 6.64
N TYR A 76 -24.24 -1.63 7.79
CA TYR A 76 -25.39 -1.52 8.69
C TYR A 76 -25.55 -0.11 9.25
N GLY A 77 -24.45 0.60 9.52
CA GLY A 77 -24.49 2.01 9.88
C GLY A 77 -25.15 2.88 8.79
N TYR A 78 -24.78 2.64 7.51
CA TYR A 78 -25.42 3.32 6.38
C TYR A 78 -26.92 3.02 6.28
N LEU A 79 -27.35 1.77 6.48
CA LEU A 79 -28.75 1.41 6.45
C LEU A 79 -29.55 2.09 7.56
N GLU A 80 -28.98 2.19 8.76
CA GLU A 80 -29.57 2.86 9.91
C GLU A 80 -29.65 4.39 9.71
N GLU A 81 -28.55 5.02 9.24
CA GLU A 81 -28.48 6.45 8.93
C GLU A 81 -29.50 6.89 7.85
N ASN A 82 -29.86 5.99 6.94
CA ASN A 82 -30.85 6.25 5.89
C ASN A 82 -32.25 5.68 6.22
N GLU A 83 -32.52 5.34 7.48
CA GLU A 83 -33.79 4.85 7.98
C GLU A 83 -34.33 3.59 7.26
N LEU A 84 -33.43 2.83 6.63
CA LEU A 84 -33.77 1.58 5.94
C LEU A 84 -33.93 0.39 6.91
N ILE A 85 -33.36 0.53 8.10
CA ILE A 85 -33.55 -0.35 9.27
C ILE A 85 -33.69 0.51 10.53
N LYS A 86 -34.42 0.01 11.53
CA LYS A 86 -34.66 0.75 12.79
C LYS A 86 -33.36 0.83 13.63
N GLU A 87 -32.62 -0.25 13.73
CA GLU A 87 -31.43 -0.35 14.57
C GLU A 87 -30.42 -1.33 13.96
N SER A 88 -29.15 -0.95 13.99
CA SER A 88 -28.08 -1.84 13.56
C SER A 88 -27.90 -3.02 14.54
N PRO A 89 -27.93 -4.28 14.09
CA PRO A 89 -27.76 -5.44 14.96
C PRO A 89 -26.38 -5.44 15.65
N PHE A 90 -25.41 -4.74 15.08
CA PHE A 90 -24.07 -4.60 15.67
C PHE A 90 -24.01 -3.74 16.94
N ARG A 91 -25.06 -3.00 17.31
CA ARG A 91 -25.10 -2.30 18.61
C ARG A 91 -25.01 -3.27 19.80
N LYS A 92 -25.57 -4.47 19.65
CA LYS A 92 -25.61 -5.51 20.69
C LYS A 92 -24.49 -6.55 20.56
N ILE A 93 -23.69 -6.48 19.48
CA ILE A 93 -22.62 -7.45 19.24
C ILE A 93 -21.28 -6.81 19.62
N LYS A 94 -20.63 -7.37 20.67
CA LYS A 94 -19.31 -6.95 21.12
C LYS A 94 -18.25 -7.91 20.59
N VAL A 95 -17.51 -7.50 19.57
CA VAL A 95 -16.38 -8.30 19.09
C VAL A 95 -15.10 -7.79 19.77
N LYS A 96 -14.53 -8.62 20.66
CA LYS A 96 -13.26 -8.33 21.30
C LYS A 96 -12.14 -9.00 20.53
N PHE A 97 -11.08 -8.27 20.25
CA PHE A 97 -9.86 -8.81 19.65
C PHE A 97 -8.72 -8.72 20.66
N LYS A 98 -8.04 -9.83 20.87
CA LYS A 98 -6.80 -9.79 21.65
C LYS A 98 -5.73 -9.08 20.83
N GLU A 99 -5.35 -7.87 21.24
CA GLU A 99 -4.29 -7.12 20.55
C GLU A 99 -2.93 -7.65 21.01
N ASN A 100 -2.25 -8.34 20.12
CA ASN A 100 -0.84 -8.62 20.34
C ASN A 100 -0.05 -7.36 19.95
N LEU A 101 0.71 -6.83 20.88
CA LEU A 101 1.64 -5.73 20.62
C LEU A 101 2.73 -6.26 19.67
N ILE A 102 2.57 -6.02 18.38
CA ILE A 102 3.60 -6.35 17.39
C ILE A 102 4.57 -5.18 17.36
N LEU A 103 5.75 -5.37 17.93
CA LEU A 103 6.82 -4.38 17.83
C LEU A 103 7.17 -4.11 16.35
N PRO A 104 7.44 -2.85 16.01
CA PRO A 104 7.88 -2.51 14.66
C PRO A 104 9.12 -3.33 14.28
N ARG A 105 9.09 -3.98 13.14
CA ARG A 105 10.27 -4.67 12.61
C ARG A 105 11.25 -3.62 12.09
N ILE A 106 12.36 -3.50 12.77
CA ILE A 106 13.48 -2.64 12.36
C ILE A 106 14.36 -3.46 11.42
N ILE A 107 14.75 -2.87 10.30
CA ILE A 107 15.73 -3.47 9.39
C ILE A 107 17.11 -2.98 9.86
N PRO A 108 18.05 -3.87 10.22
CA PRO A 108 19.41 -3.51 10.57
C PRO A 108 20.09 -2.77 9.42
N ARG A 109 20.98 -1.84 9.76
CA ARG A 109 21.72 -1.05 8.78
C ARG A 109 22.57 -1.95 7.88
N GLU A 110 23.20 -2.96 8.46
CA GLU A 110 24.06 -3.93 7.78
C GLU A 110 23.31 -4.70 6.68
N GLU A 111 22.03 -5.06 6.93
CA GLU A 111 21.19 -5.72 5.93
C GLU A 111 20.82 -4.78 4.77
N ILE A 112 20.64 -3.48 5.05
CA ILE A 112 20.38 -2.47 4.04
C ILE A 112 21.63 -2.26 3.17
N GLU A 113 22.79 -2.10 3.80
CA GLU A 113 24.07 -1.94 3.12
C GLU A 113 24.39 -3.18 2.26
N HIS A 114 24.16 -4.38 2.79
CA HIS A 114 24.33 -5.62 2.04
C HIS A 114 23.41 -5.69 0.81
N LEU A 115 22.14 -5.32 0.96
CA LEU A 115 21.19 -5.25 -0.14
C LEU A 115 21.66 -4.26 -1.22
N LEU A 116 22.02 -3.04 -0.81
CA LEU A 116 22.50 -2.00 -1.73
C LEU A 116 23.76 -2.42 -2.45
N ASN A 117 24.74 -2.97 -1.75
CA ASN A 117 26.00 -3.45 -2.35
C ASN A 117 25.72 -4.53 -3.41
N HIS A 118 24.82 -5.47 -3.13
CA HIS A 118 24.39 -6.47 -4.10
C HIS A 118 23.74 -5.82 -5.34
N MET A 119 22.84 -4.84 -5.13
CA MET A 119 22.16 -4.16 -6.23
C MET A 119 23.10 -3.32 -7.08
N TYR A 120 24.08 -2.65 -6.48
CA TYR A 120 25.13 -1.93 -7.21
C TYR A 120 26.03 -2.89 -8.00
N GLY A 121 26.37 -4.07 -7.44
CA GLY A 121 27.08 -5.12 -8.17
C GLY A 121 26.31 -5.59 -9.41
N CYS A 122 25.00 -5.79 -9.28
CA CYS A 122 24.14 -6.11 -10.42
C CYS A 122 24.10 -4.97 -11.47
N LEU A 123 24.11 -3.73 -11.04
CA LEU A 123 24.14 -2.56 -11.93
C LEU A 123 25.47 -2.48 -12.71
N GLN A 124 26.60 -2.72 -12.05
CA GLN A 124 27.94 -2.70 -12.68
C GLN A 124 28.11 -3.81 -13.72
N GLN A 125 27.50 -4.97 -13.48
CA GLN A 125 27.60 -6.14 -14.37
C GLN A 125 26.47 -6.19 -15.41
N ALA A 126 25.56 -5.21 -15.41
CA ALA A 126 24.40 -5.20 -16.28
C ALA A 126 24.79 -4.98 -17.74
N SER A 127 24.24 -5.80 -18.64
CA SER A 127 24.28 -5.51 -20.07
C SER A 127 23.52 -4.23 -20.40
N GLU A 128 23.81 -3.61 -21.54
CA GLU A 128 23.16 -2.36 -21.98
C GLU A 128 21.62 -2.44 -21.94
N THR A 129 21.05 -3.59 -22.34
CA THR A 129 19.62 -3.82 -22.35
C THR A 129 18.98 -3.88 -20.96
N VAL A 130 19.74 -4.28 -19.94
CA VAL A 130 19.27 -4.46 -18.56
C VAL A 130 19.65 -3.28 -17.66
N TYR A 131 20.71 -2.55 -18.03
CA TYR A 131 21.28 -1.44 -17.25
C TYR A 131 20.23 -0.45 -16.73
N LYS A 132 19.38 0.08 -17.61
CA LYS A 132 18.35 1.05 -17.22
C LYS A 132 17.34 0.53 -16.22
N TYR A 133 17.08 -0.79 -16.21
CA TYR A 133 16.19 -1.41 -15.20
C TYR A 133 16.89 -1.56 -13.86
N CYS A 134 18.16 -1.99 -13.86
CA CYS A 134 18.98 -2.05 -12.64
C CYS A 134 19.17 -0.65 -12.05
N LEU A 135 19.45 0.36 -12.88
CA LEU A 135 19.60 1.75 -12.47
C LEU A 135 18.31 2.30 -11.82
N ARG A 136 17.14 2.03 -12.43
CA ARG A 136 15.84 2.35 -11.82
C ARG A 136 15.68 1.70 -10.46
N ASP A 137 15.96 0.42 -10.37
CA ASP A 137 15.74 -0.37 -9.15
C ASP A 137 16.65 0.13 -8.01
N VAL A 138 17.92 0.45 -8.30
CA VAL A 138 18.84 1.10 -7.35
C VAL A 138 18.30 2.46 -6.94
N ALA A 139 17.91 3.33 -7.90
CA ALA A 139 17.40 4.66 -7.61
C ALA A 139 16.14 4.65 -6.72
N VAL A 140 15.23 3.67 -6.94
CA VAL A 140 14.04 3.47 -6.11
C VAL A 140 14.42 3.11 -4.68
N ILE A 141 15.36 2.20 -4.47
CA ILE A 141 15.76 1.71 -3.14
C ILE A 141 16.58 2.75 -2.39
N GLU A 142 17.50 3.44 -3.08
CA GLU A 142 18.23 4.56 -2.47
C GLU A 142 17.28 5.66 -1.98
N LEU A 143 16.34 6.08 -2.83
CA LEU A 143 15.34 7.07 -2.41
C LEU A 143 14.47 6.55 -1.26
N PHE A 144 14.09 5.27 -1.30
CA PHE A 144 13.27 4.65 -0.28
C PHE A 144 13.95 4.70 1.11
N PHE A 145 15.23 4.32 1.18
CA PHE A 145 15.97 4.34 2.44
C PHE A 145 16.38 5.76 2.87
N ALA A 146 16.72 6.64 1.94
CA ALA A 146 17.06 8.02 2.26
C ALA A 146 15.89 8.83 2.82
N THR A 147 14.64 8.46 2.46
CA THR A 147 13.46 9.27 2.82
C THR A 147 12.53 8.62 3.83
N GLY A 148 12.62 7.30 4.02
CA GLY A 148 11.63 6.54 4.76
C GLY A 148 10.22 6.64 4.16
N ALA A 149 10.11 6.96 2.88
CA ALA A 149 8.83 7.11 2.19
C ALA A 149 8.07 5.78 2.11
N ARG A 150 6.75 5.84 2.04
CA ARG A 150 5.94 4.64 1.79
C ARG A 150 6.04 4.24 0.33
N VAL A 151 5.92 2.94 0.04
CA VAL A 151 5.95 2.45 -1.36
C VAL A 151 4.90 3.11 -2.25
N TYR A 152 3.75 3.47 -1.68
CA TYR A 152 2.73 4.25 -2.37
C TYR A 152 3.25 5.63 -2.77
N GLU A 153 3.93 6.33 -1.85
CA GLU A 153 4.51 7.65 -2.09
C GLU A 153 5.56 7.57 -3.20
N ILE A 154 6.51 6.63 -3.10
CA ILE A 154 7.55 6.41 -4.13
C ILE A 154 6.92 6.10 -5.51
N SER A 155 5.96 5.18 -5.57
CA SER A 155 5.29 4.80 -6.81
C SER A 155 4.52 5.94 -7.48
N ASN A 156 4.07 6.93 -6.70
CA ASN A 156 3.25 8.04 -7.18
C ASN A 156 4.01 9.37 -7.30
N ILE A 157 5.34 9.38 -7.12
CA ILE A 157 6.12 10.61 -7.32
C ILE A 157 5.93 11.11 -8.75
N ARG A 158 5.48 12.35 -8.89
CA ARG A 158 5.41 13.04 -10.16
C ARG A 158 6.77 13.64 -10.52
N ALA A 159 7.08 13.70 -11.80
CA ALA A 159 8.37 14.26 -12.26
C ALA A 159 8.51 15.74 -11.87
N GLU A 160 7.43 16.49 -11.88
CA GLU A 160 7.35 17.89 -11.48
C GLU A 160 7.64 18.12 -9.98
N ASN A 161 7.42 17.09 -9.17
CA ASN A 161 7.62 17.13 -7.71
C ASN A 161 9.05 16.78 -7.29
N VAL A 162 9.97 16.61 -8.23
CA VAL A 162 11.38 16.26 -7.97
C VAL A 162 12.30 17.33 -8.49
N ASN A 163 12.94 18.06 -7.60
CA ASN A 163 13.99 19.01 -7.97
C ASN A 163 15.37 18.37 -7.72
N LEU A 164 15.98 17.84 -8.78
CA LEU A 164 17.28 17.17 -8.70
C LEU A 164 18.46 18.15 -8.47
N ASN A 165 18.27 19.45 -8.67
CA ASN A 165 19.32 20.45 -8.41
C ASN A 165 19.41 20.74 -6.90
N THR A 166 18.27 20.99 -6.29
CA THR A 166 18.20 21.29 -4.85
C THR A 166 18.07 20.04 -3.98
N GLY A 167 17.67 18.90 -4.54
CA GLY A 167 17.38 17.68 -3.80
C GLY A 167 16.02 17.70 -3.09
N LEU A 168 15.16 18.69 -3.36
CA LEU A 168 13.83 18.77 -2.76
C LEU A 168 12.84 17.87 -3.49
N ILE A 169 12.12 17.04 -2.74
CA ILE A 169 11.11 16.11 -3.26
C ILE A 169 9.81 16.31 -2.50
N GLN A 170 8.72 16.54 -3.23
CA GLN A 170 7.37 16.57 -2.68
C GLN A 170 6.74 15.17 -2.76
N LEU A 171 6.35 14.62 -1.63
CA LEU A 171 5.67 13.34 -1.52
C LEU A 171 4.19 13.53 -1.22
N MET A 172 3.35 12.85 -2.02
CA MET A 172 1.91 12.84 -1.84
C MET A 172 1.49 11.58 -1.07
N GLY A 173 1.00 11.76 0.15
CA GLY A 173 0.48 10.69 0.99
C GLY A 173 -0.99 10.36 0.72
N LYS A 174 -1.52 9.37 1.43
CA LYS A 174 -2.95 9.03 1.38
C LYS A 174 -3.79 10.19 1.95
N GLY A 175 -4.88 10.54 1.27
CA GLY A 175 -5.78 11.63 1.67
C GLY A 175 -5.21 13.03 1.36
N ALA A 176 -4.49 13.16 0.26
CA ALA A 176 -3.90 14.43 -0.22
C ALA A 176 -2.95 15.14 0.79
N LYS A 177 -2.39 14.38 1.75
CA LYS A 177 -1.39 14.92 2.67
C LYS A 177 -0.05 15.03 1.96
N GLU A 178 0.46 16.23 1.87
CA GLU A 178 1.75 16.55 1.26
C GLU A 178 2.85 16.66 2.31
N ARG A 179 4.05 16.26 1.94
CA ARG A 179 5.27 16.53 2.72
C ARG A 179 6.45 16.71 1.80
N TYR A 180 7.35 17.60 2.20
CA TYR A 180 8.60 17.84 1.52
C TYR A 180 9.72 17.10 2.22
N ILE A 181 10.64 16.54 1.44
CA ILE A 181 11.85 15.89 1.93
C ILE A 181 13.04 16.47 1.20
N GLN A 182 14.07 16.82 1.96
CA GLN A 182 15.36 17.26 1.42
C GLN A 182 16.31 16.07 1.39
N ILE A 183 16.80 15.73 0.19
CA ILE A 183 17.88 14.74 0.03
C ILE A 183 19.21 15.43 0.27
N GLY A 184 19.88 15.09 1.36
CA GLY A 184 21.21 15.63 1.70
C GLY A 184 22.37 14.82 1.10
N SER A 185 22.15 13.55 0.73
CA SER A 185 23.19 12.68 0.18
C SER A 185 23.43 12.97 -1.29
N THR A 186 24.65 13.39 -1.64
CA THR A 186 25.07 13.61 -3.03
C THR A 186 25.05 12.32 -3.85
N SER A 187 25.43 11.18 -3.27
CA SER A 187 25.42 9.88 -3.93
C SER A 187 23.99 9.45 -4.35
N VAL A 188 22.99 9.69 -3.48
CA VAL A 188 21.59 9.43 -3.80
C VAL A 188 21.12 10.36 -4.92
N LEU A 189 21.47 11.65 -4.88
CA LEU A 189 21.13 12.59 -5.95
C LEU A 189 21.77 12.20 -7.29
N ASP A 190 23.01 11.74 -7.29
CA ASP A 190 23.70 11.36 -8.52
C ASP A 190 23.06 10.13 -9.16
N ILE A 191 22.64 9.14 -8.39
CA ILE A 191 21.92 7.98 -8.92
C ILE A 191 20.57 8.37 -9.49
N LEU A 192 19.84 9.30 -8.82
CA LEU A 192 18.57 9.83 -9.31
C LEU A 192 18.74 10.64 -10.60
N ARG A 193 19.82 11.44 -10.71
CA ARG A 193 20.15 12.20 -11.93
C ARG A 193 20.48 11.27 -13.10
N LYS A 194 21.30 10.24 -12.88
CA LYS A 194 21.61 9.21 -13.88
C LYS A 194 20.34 8.52 -14.34
N TYR A 195 19.50 8.08 -13.40
CA TYR A 195 18.22 7.44 -13.71
C TYR A 195 17.32 8.37 -14.56
N TYR A 196 17.20 9.64 -14.17
CA TYR A 196 16.38 10.62 -14.89
C TYR A 196 16.92 10.84 -16.31
N ALA A 197 18.22 10.98 -16.50
CA ALA A 197 18.84 11.16 -17.83
C ALA A 197 18.51 10.00 -18.78
N GLU A 198 18.67 8.75 -18.31
CA GLU A 198 18.40 7.53 -19.07
C GLU A 198 16.91 7.34 -19.42
N ASN A 199 16.01 7.85 -18.61
CA ASN A 199 14.58 7.60 -18.76
C ASN A 199 13.76 8.86 -19.09
N ARG A 200 14.44 10.00 -19.43
CA ARG A 200 13.84 11.33 -19.58
C ARG A 200 12.60 11.35 -20.49
N ALA A 201 12.65 10.68 -21.64
CA ALA A 201 11.53 10.66 -22.59
C ALA A 201 10.30 9.95 -22.01
N ALA A 202 10.50 8.81 -21.38
CA ALA A 202 9.42 8.03 -20.75
C ALA A 202 8.83 8.77 -19.53
N ILE A 203 9.67 9.40 -18.71
CA ILE A 203 9.26 10.21 -17.56
C ILE A 203 8.40 11.38 -18.02
N LYS A 204 8.86 12.14 -19.03
CA LYS A 204 8.09 13.26 -19.60
C LYS A 204 6.74 12.81 -20.15
N LYS A 205 6.71 11.68 -20.86
CA LYS A 205 5.48 11.14 -21.45
C LYS A 205 4.46 10.69 -20.38
N SER A 206 4.94 10.02 -19.33
CA SER A 206 4.06 9.48 -18.28
C SER A 206 3.69 10.47 -17.19
N GLY A 207 4.54 11.48 -16.96
CA GLY A 207 4.46 12.42 -15.85
C GLY A 207 4.87 11.83 -14.49
N TYR A 208 5.23 10.53 -14.43
CA TYR A 208 5.72 9.89 -13.21
C TYR A 208 7.24 9.83 -13.19
N PHE A 209 7.85 10.06 -12.03
CA PHE A 209 9.31 10.03 -11.90
C PHE A 209 9.85 8.60 -12.08
N PHE A 210 9.23 7.58 -11.48
CA PHE A 210 9.62 6.19 -11.70
C PHE A 210 8.72 5.49 -12.71
N VAL A 211 9.35 4.98 -13.78
CA VAL A 211 8.66 4.32 -14.90
C VAL A 211 9.10 2.87 -15.06
N ASN A 212 8.20 2.03 -15.55
CA ASN A 212 8.49 0.64 -15.93
C ASN A 212 9.06 0.56 -17.37
N GLY A 213 9.41 -0.65 -17.80
CA GLY A 213 9.98 -0.87 -19.14
C GLY A 213 9.07 -0.50 -20.32
N ARG A 214 7.77 -0.28 -20.07
CA ARG A 214 6.80 0.20 -21.07
C ARG A 214 6.60 1.72 -21.02
N GLY A 215 7.35 2.43 -20.20
CA GLY A 215 7.21 3.88 -20.00
C GLY A 215 6.00 4.29 -19.14
N ASN A 216 5.31 3.36 -18.50
CA ASN A 216 4.21 3.64 -17.58
C ASN A 216 4.71 3.72 -16.13
N ARG A 217 3.87 4.26 -15.23
CA ARG A 217 4.16 4.32 -13.80
C ARG A 217 4.70 3.00 -13.24
N TYR A 218 5.81 3.06 -12.49
CA TYR A 218 6.34 1.90 -11.77
C TYR A 218 5.48 1.64 -10.53
N THR A 219 4.66 0.58 -10.59
CA THR A 219 3.60 0.34 -9.60
C THR A 219 4.15 -0.12 -8.26
N GLU A 220 3.38 0.10 -7.18
CA GLU A 220 3.68 -0.44 -5.86
C GLU A 220 3.95 -1.96 -5.87
N GLN A 221 3.18 -2.72 -6.66
CA GLN A 221 3.35 -4.16 -6.78
C GLN A 221 4.69 -4.50 -7.44
N SER A 222 5.06 -3.75 -8.49
CA SER A 222 6.36 -3.93 -9.16
C SER A 222 7.52 -3.63 -8.21
N ILE A 223 7.43 -2.56 -7.41
CA ILE A 223 8.45 -2.23 -6.39
C ILE A 223 8.57 -3.35 -5.34
N ARG A 224 7.43 -3.90 -4.86
CA ARG A 224 7.46 -5.02 -3.90
C ARG A 224 8.08 -6.28 -4.48
N LEU A 225 7.76 -6.61 -5.73
CA LEU A 225 8.33 -7.78 -6.42
C LEU A 225 9.83 -7.59 -6.67
N MET A 226 10.23 -6.40 -7.10
CA MET A 226 11.64 -6.04 -7.27
C MET A 226 12.42 -6.20 -5.95
N LEU A 227 11.93 -5.61 -4.87
CA LEU A 227 12.57 -5.73 -3.56
C LEU A 227 12.69 -7.20 -3.11
N LYS A 228 11.62 -7.99 -3.27
CA LYS A 228 11.65 -9.43 -2.97
C LYS A 228 12.68 -10.18 -3.79
N LYS A 229 12.83 -9.86 -5.09
CA LYS A 229 13.83 -10.46 -5.97
C LYS A 229 15.27 -10.18 -5.47
N TYR A 230 15.60 -8.91 -5.22
CA TYR A 230 16.96 -8.55 -4.80
C TYR A 230 17.28 -9.05 -3.39
N THR A 231 16.32 -9.06 -2.46
CA THR A 231 16.50 -9.63 -1.12
C THR A 231 16.83 -11.12 -1.19
N ALA A 232 16.11 -11.87 -2.05
CA ALA A 232 16.39 -13.30 -2.25
C ALA A 232 17.77 -13.53 -2.91
N GLN A 233 18.14 -12.73 -3.90
CA GLN A 233 19.45 -12.80 -4.57
C GLN A 233 20.62 -12.46 -3.62
N ALA A 234 20.42 -11.48 -2.74
CA ALA A 234 21.37 -11.10 -1.70
C ALA A 234 21.40 -12.10 -0.51
N ARG A 235 20.60 -13.18 -0.55
CA ARG A 235 20.49 -14.20 0.53
C ARG A 235 20.15 -13.60 1.89
N ILE A 236 19.33 -12.54 1.92
CA ILE A 236 18.84 -11.95 3.15
C ILE A 236 17.59 -12.73 3.58
N GLU A 237 17.68 -13.47 4.69
CA GLU A 237 16.59 -14.33 5.19
C GLU A 237 15.40 -13.52 5.70
N ARG A 238 15.66 -12.32 6.22
CA ARG A 238 14.63 -11.43 6.71
C ARG A 238 13.75 -10.92 5.55
N ASN A 239 12.45 -10.96 5.76
CA ASN A 239 11.52 -10.35 4.81
C ASN A 239 11.58 -8.81 4.92
N ILE A 240 12.41 -8.20 4.08
CA ILE A 240 12.47 -6.74 3.93
C ILE A 240 11.21 -6.30 3.18
N THR A 241 10.35 -5.56 3.87
CA THR A 241 9.12 -5.03 3.28
C THR A 241 9.16 -3.51 3.28
N PRO A 242 8.51 -2.85 2.32
CA PRO A 242 8.41 -1.39 2.26
C PRO A 242 7.66 -0.73 3.44
N HIS A 243 7.21 -1.51 4.42
CA HIS A 243 6.59 -1.06 5.65
C HIS A 243 7.50 -1.23 6.88
N GLY A 244 8.69 -1.81 6.70
CA GLY A 244 9.72 -1.83 7.73
C GLY A 244 10.15 -0.39 8.03
N ARG A 245 10.07 0.03 9.30
CA ARG A 245 10.65 1.32 9.70
C ARG A 245 12.16 1.18 9.63
N VAL A 246 12.76 1.91 8.71
CA VAL A 246 14.20 2.17 8.75
C VAL A 246 14.40 3.25 9.79
N ILE A 247 15.09 2.94 10.89
CA ILE A 247 15.57 3.99 11.78
C ILE A 247 16.84 4.53 11.13
N ILE A 248 16.68 5.59 10.35
CA ILE A 248 17.83 6.41 9.95
C ILE A 248 18.24 7.17 11.22
N ARG A 249 19.25 6.66 11.93
CA ARG A 249 20.00 7.53 12.85
C ARG A 249 20.81 8.46 11.96
N THR A 250 20.37 9.68 11.85
CA THR A 250 21.21 10.79 11.41
C THR A 250 22.30 10.93 12.48
N SER A 251 23.52 10.56 12.11
CA SER A 251 24.75 11.00 12.81
C SER A 251 25.01 12.44 12.44
#